data_4debe3361eab95b2b86869761bd095b6
#
_entry.id   4debe3361eab95b2b86869761bd095b6
#
_cell.length_a   1.000
_cell.length_b   1.000
_cell.length_c   1.000
_cell.angle_alpha   90.00
_cell.angle_beta   90.00
_cell.angle_gamma   90.00
#
_symmetry.space_group_name_H-M   'P 1'
#
loop_
_entity.id
_entity.type
_entity.pdbx_description
1 polymer ?
#
loop_
_entity_poly.entity_id
_entity_poly.type
_entity_poly.pdbx_seq_one_letter_code
_entity_poly.pdbx_strand_id
1 'polypeptide(L)'
;MKIPLSWCDVVGDERDLPYFASLAEFLQHERQHFNIFPAHDQVFTALELTAPENVKVVIVGQDPYHGVNQAHGLSFSVQRGVALPPSLRNIFVELHTDTNTAIPEHGCLEAWATQGVLLLNTTLTVREGQAGSHAGHGWEQFTDAIIHYLGSRDMHTVFVLWGAHAQRKRPLIKGRHTVIASAHPSPLSAYRGFIGSRPFSQINSALSAHGQPTIDWRLDS
;
A
#
# COMPACT_ATOMS: atom_id res chain seq x y z
N MET A 1 -1.57 17.59 9.20
CA MET A 1 -1.93 16.62 8.15
C MET A 1 -3.45 16.62 7.97
N LYS A 2 -3.94 16.55 6.73
CA LYS A 2 -5.38 16.55 6.45
C LYS A 2 -5.78 15.20 5.88
N ILE A 3 -6.54 14.42 6.66
CA ILE A 3 -7.11 13.14 6.20
C ILE A 3 -8.13 13.46 5.09
N PRO A 4 -8.16 12.69 3.97
CA PRO A 4 -9.17 12.87 2.92
C PRO A 4 -10.59 12.76 3.46
N LEU A 5 -11.50 13.59 2.97
CA LEU A 5 -12.89 13.66 3.47
C LEU A 5 -13.61 12.31 3.41
N SER A 6 -13.38 11.53 2.35
CA SER A 6 -13.95 10.19 2.18
C SER A 6 -13.57 9.20 3.29
N TRP A 7 -12.46 9.45 3.99
CA TRP A 7 -11.98 8.59 5.09
C TRP A 7 -12.28 9.14 6.48
N CYS A 8 -12.90 10.32 6.59
CA CYS A 8 -13.17 10.94 7.90
C CYS A 8 -14.10 10.09 8.77
N ASP A 9 -15.08 9.41 8.20
CA ASP A 9 -16.00 8.52 8.95
C ASP A 9 -15.32 7.20 9.39
N VAL A 10 -14.16 6.88 8.84
CA VAL A 10 -13.41 5.65 9.14
C VAL A 10 -12.30 5.90 10.16
N VAL A 11 -11.52 6.94 9.96
CA VAL A 11 -10.31 7.23 10.77
C VAL A 11 -10.26 8.69 11.23
N GLY A 12 -11.37 9.42 11.14
CA GLY A 12 -11.42 10.82 11.58
C GLY A 12 -11.14 10.97 13.08
N ASP A 13 -11.66 10.06 13.89
CA ASP A 13 -11.49 10.05 15.34
C ASP A 13 -10.06 9.74 15.79
N GLU A 14 -9.27 9.10 14.92
CA GLU A 14 -7.84 8.84 15.19
C GLU A 14 -7.06 10.14 15.44
N ARG A 15 -7.51 11.28 14.85
CA ARG A 15 -6.89 12.60 15.04
C ARG A 15 -6.96 13.10 16.48
N ASP A 16 -7.97 12.64 17.22
CA ASP A 16 -8.21 13.05 18.60
C ASP A 16 -7.46 12.19 19.62
N LEU A 17 -6.81 11.12 19.13
CA LEU A 17 -6.03 10.23 19.97
C LEU A 17 -4.62 10.78 20.24
N PRO A 18 -4.07 10.57 21.46
CA PRO A 18 -2.77 11.13 21.86
C PRO A 18 -1.61 10.76 20.92
N TYR A 19 -1.62 9.54 20.37
CA TYR A 19 -0.57 9.11 19.46
C TYR A 19 -0.51 9.93 18.18
N PHE A 20 -1.68 10.39 17.66
CA PHE A 20 -1.74 11.15 16.42
C PHE A 20 -1.19 12.57 16.62
N ALA A 21 -1.44 13.19 17.78
CA ALA A 21 -0.83 14.46 18.15
C ALA A 21 0.70 14.32 18.23
N SER A 22 1.20 13.28 18.91
CA SER A 22 2.64 12.98 19.00
C SER A 22 3.26 12.72 17.62
N LEU A 23 2.56 11.99 16.74
CA LEU A 23 2.98 11.77 15.36
C LEU A 23 3.07 13.10 14.57
N ALA A 24 2.09 13.98 14.74
CA ALA A 24 2.08 15.28 14.06
C ALA A 24 3.25 16.17 14.50
N GLU A 25 3.54 16.23 15.79
CA GLU A 25 4.69 16.96 16.35
C GLU A 25 6.02 16.35 15.85
N PHE A 26 6.15 15.03 15.88
CA PHE A 26 7.31 14.31 15.34
C PHE A 26 7.54 14.67 13.88
N LEU A 27 6.52 14.59 13.03
CA LEU A 27 6.64 14.89 11.59
C LEU A 27 6.96 16.37 11.32
N GLN A 28 6.43 17.28 12.14
CA GLN A 28 6.77 18.69 12.05
C GLN A 28 8.25 18.92 12.33
N HIS A 29 8.79 18.30 13.40
CA HIS A 29 10.22 18.36 13.73
C HIS A 29 11.08 17.73 12.63
N GLU A 30 10.69 16.54 12.14
CA GLU A 30 11.41 15.83 11.09
C GLU A 30 11.56 16.66 9.81
N ARG A 31 10.45 17.28 9.35
CA ARG A 31 10.47 18.11 8.12
C ARG A 31 11.25 19.41 8.24
N GLN A 32 11.54 19.86 9.46
CA GLN A 32 12.40 21.03 9.69
C GLN A 32 13.90 20.70 9.57
N HIS A 33 14.28 19.43 9.79
CA HIS A 33 15.69 19.02 9.92
C HIS A 33 16.15 18.05 8.83
N PHE A 34 15.21 17.37 8.16
CA PHE A 34 15.51 16.30 7.20
C PHE A 34 14.62 16.38 5.96
N ASN A 35 15.11 15.81 4.86
CA ASN A 35 14.26 15.53 3.71
C ASN A 35 13.38 14.32 4.01
N ILE A 36 12.06 14.52 3.95
CA ILE A 36 11.06 13.49 4.27
C ILE A 36 10.24 13.17 3.04
N PHE A 37 10.14 11.89 2.72
CA PHE A 37 9.32 11.38 1.62
C PHE A 37 8.08 10.63 2.11
N PRO A 38 6.99 10.65 1.32
CA PRO A 38 6.73 11.52 0.17
C PRO A 38 6.59 12.99 0.57
N ALA A 39 6.36 13.88 -0.41
CA ALA A 39 6.00 15.27 -0.17
C ALA A 39 4.77 15.36 0.74
N HIS A 40 4.62 16.47 1.48
CA HIS A 40 3.61 16.60 2.52
C HIS A 40 2.17 16.41 2.00
N ASP A 41 1.89 16.90 0.82
CA ASP A 41 0.61 16.78 0.11
C ASP A 41 0.36 15.38 -0.48
N GLN A 42 1.38 14.54 -0.58
CA GLN A 42 1.29 13.19 -1.13
C GLN A 42 1.21 12.07 -0.07
N VAL A 43 1.25 12.41 1.22
CA VAL A 43 1.26 11.40 2.30
C VAL A 43 0.03 10.49 2.25
N PHE A 44 -1.12 11.04 1.86
CA PHE A 44 -2.39 10.33 1.82
C PHE A 44 -2.89 9.99 0.41
N THR A 45 -2.03 10.03 -0.62
CA THR A 45 -2.42 9.74 -2.01
C THR A 45 -3.17 8.41 -2.15
N ALA A 46 -2.75 7.35 -1.42
CA ALA A 46 -3.45 6.07 -1.44
C ALA A 46 -4.92 6.20 -1.00
N LEU A 47 -5.18 7.02 0.02
CA LEU A 47 -6.53 7.29 0.54
C LEU A 47 -7.32 8.24 -0.36
N GLU A 48 -6.66 9.17 -1.02
CA GLU A 48 -7.29 10.12 -1.96
C GLU A 48 -7.76 9.42 -3.23
N LEU A 49 -6.96 8.49 -3.76
CA LEU A 49 -7.28 7.77 -4.99
C LEU A 49 -8.27 6.62 -4.76
N THR A 50 -8.35 6.08 -3.54
CA THR A 50 -9.21 4.92 -3.24
C THR A 50 -10.06 5.23 -2.02
N ALA A 51 -11.30 5.70 -2.24
CA ALA A 51 -12.27 5.93 -1.17
C ALA A 51 -12.68 4.60 -0.50
N PRO A 52 -13.06 4.60 0.80
CA PRO A 52 -13.34 3.37 1.57
C PRO A 52 -14.33 2.42 0.89
N GLU A 53 -15.42 2.97 0.34
CA GLU A 53 -16.48 2.23 -0.34
C GLU A 53 -16.01 1.58 -1.65
N ASN A 54 -14.95 2.11 -2.27
CA ASN A 54 -14.40 1.60 -3.52
C ASN A 54 -13.27 0.58 -3.33
N VAL A 55 -12.78 0.39 -2.09
CA VAL A 55 -11.70 -0.57 -1.83
C VAL A 55 -12.16 -1.99 -2.10
N LYS A 56 -11.55 -2.64 -3.08
CA LYS A 56 -11.72 -4.07 -3.42
C LYS A 56 -10.51 -4.91 -3.01
N VAL A 57 -9.33 -4.32 -3.11
CA VAL A 57 -8.05 -4.98 -2.81
C VAL A 57 -7.23 -4.08 -1.90
N VAL A 58 -6.55 -4.64 -0.91
CA VAL A 58 -5.57 -3.94 -0.07
C VAL A 58 -4.22 -4.62 -0.27
N ILE A 59 -3.23 -3.90 -0.79
CA ILE A 59 -1.84 -4.36 -0.86
C ILE A 59 -1.04 -3.63 0.21
N VAL A 60 -0.54 -4.39 1.19
CA VAL A 60 0.15 -3.82 2.36
C VAL A 60 1.66 -3.77 2.09
N GLY A 61 2.19 -2.54 2.02
CA GLY A 61 3.62 -2.25 2.01
C GLY A 61 4.18 -1.97 3.42
N GLN A 62 5.47 -1.75 3.54
CA GLN A 62 6.11 -1.42 4.81
C GLN A 62 6.21 0.09 4.99
N ASP A 63 7.14 0.74 4.32
CA ASP A 63 7.42 2.17 4.32
C ASP A 63 7.64 2.69 2.89
N PRO A 64 7.59 4.00 2.66
CA PRO A 64 7.83 4.56 1.33
C PRO A 64 9.27 4.31 0.86
N TYR A 65 9.49 4.33 -0.46
CA TYR A 65 10.84 4.42 -1.00
C TYR A 65 11.52 5.69 -0.49
N HIS A 66 12.77 5.57 -0.09
CA HIS A 66 13.53 6.63 0.56
C HIS A 66 14.51 7.37 -0.39
N GLY A 67 14.47 7.08 -1.67
CA GLY A 67 15.22 7.79 -2.69
C GLY A 67 14.48 9.03 -3.21
N VAL A 68 15.25 10.03 -3.69
CA VAL A 68 14.70 11.26 -4.25
C VAL A 68 13.74 10.95 -5.40
N ASN A 69 12.59 11.63 -5.42
CA ASN A 69 11.54 11.51 -6.44
C ASN A 69 10.89 10.12 -6.59
N GLN A 70 11.15 9.18 -5.67
CA GLN A 70 10.56 7.84 -5.77
C GLN A 70 9.14 7.79 -5.22
N ALA A 71 8.98 8.05 -3.91
CA ALA A 71 7.71 7.90 -3.21
C ALA A 71 6.73 9.02 -3.56
N HIS A 72 5.46 8.65 -3.76
CA HIS A 72 4.35 9.57 -4.00
C HIS A 72 3.06 9.14 -3.26
N GLY A 73 3.20 8.42 -2.15
CA GLY A 73 2.10 8.04 -1.26
C GLY A 73 1.39 6.72 -1.57
N LEU A 74 1.86 5.96 -2.56
CA LEU A 74 1.38 4.62 -2.88
C LEU A 74 2.45 3.57 -2.57
N SER A 75 2.09 2.48 -1.90
CA SER A 75 3.02 1.37 -1.65
C SER A 75 3.52 0.75 -2.96
N PHE A 76 4.81 0.39 -3.01
CA PHE A 76 5.51 -0.20 -4.17
C PHE A 76 5.59 0.68 -5.41
N SER A 77 4.91 1.81 -5.48
CA SER A 77 4.83 2.71 -6.63
C SER A 77 5.94 3.76 -6.62
N VAL A 78 6.39 4.16 -7.80
CA VAL A 78 7.26 5.32 -8.01
C VAL A 78 6.65 6.25 -9.05
N GLN A 79 7.06 7.52 -9.03
CA GLN A 79 6.61 8.50 -10.03
C GLN A 79 7.04 8.11 -11.45
N ARG A 80 6.31 8.58 -12.47
CA ARG A 80 6.72 8.42 -13.87
C ARG A 80 8.11 9.02 -14.09
N GLY A 81 8.91 8.40 -14.95
CA GLY A 81 10.28 8.82 -15.23
C GLY A 81 11.34 8.38 -14.20
N VAL A 82 10.91 7.73 -13.11
CA VAL A 82 11.83 7.18 -12.10
C VAL A 82 12.16 5.72 -12.44
N ALA A 83 13.42 5.34 -12.27
CA ALA A 83 13.87 3.97 -12.48
C ALA A 83 13.11 3.00 -11.55
N LEU A 84 12.71 1.84 -12.09
CA LEU A 84 11.97 0.82 -11.34
C LEU A 84 12.81 0.27 -10.18
N PRO A 85 12.34 0.40 -8.93
CA PRO A 85 12.99 -0.25 -7.79
C PRO A 85 13.00 -1.78 -7.92
N PRO A 86 13.96 -2.48 -7.29
CA PRO A 86 14.09 -3.93 -7.44
C PRO A 86 12.84 -4.72 -7.06
N SER A 87 12.13 -4.32 -5.99
CA SER A 87 10.88 -4.99 -5.60
C SER A 87 9.78 -4.82 -6.66
N LEU A 88 9.64 -3.63 -7.22
CA LEU A 88 8.65 -3.35 -8.26
C LEU A 88 8.96 -4.10 -9.56
N ARG A 89 10.25 -4.23 -9.93
CA ARG A 89 10.64 -5.09 -11.06
C ARG A 89 10.18 -6.53 -10.86
N ASN A 90 10.37 -7.09 -9.67
CA ASN A 90 9.92 -8.45 -9.37
C ASN A 90 8.39 -8.56 -9.39
N ILE A 91 7.67 -7.53 -8.93
CA ILE A 91 6.20 -7.46 -9.04
C ILE A 91 5.78 -7.53 -10.51
N PHE A 92 6.42 -6.79 -11.41
CA PHE A 92 6.09 -6.80 -12.85
C PHE A 92 6.50 -8.10 -13.55
N VAL A 93 7.60 -8.74 -13.14
CA VAL A 93 7.96 -10.08 -13.63
C VAL A 93 6.90 -11.11 -13.25
N GLU A 94 6.43 -11.08 -12.00
CA GLU A 94 5.37 -11.98 -11.54
C GLU A 94 4.03 -11.66 -12.21
N LEU A 95 3.68 -10.37 -12.38
CA LEU A 95 2.49 -9.95 -13.11
C LEU A 95 2.48 -10.51 -14.53
N HIS A 96 3.59 -10.36 -15.27
CA HIS A 96 3.73 -10.87 -16.63
C HIS A 96 3.57 -12.40 -16.66
N THR A 97 4.24 -13.11 -15.76
CA THR A 97 4.20 -14.58 -15.69
C THR A 97 2.83 -15.11 -15.32
N ASP A 98 2.10 -14.42 -14.43
CA ASP A 98 0.80 -14.82 -13.92
C ASP A 98 -0.34 -14.54 -14.91
N THR A 99 -0.32 -13.39 -15.58
CA THR A 99 -1.46 -12.87 -16.35
C THR A 99 -1.17 -12.63 -17.83
N ASN A 100 0.07 -12.84 -18.29
CA ASN A 100 0.55 -12.46 -19.62
C ASN A 100 0.40 -10.96 -19.95
N THR A 101 0.26 -10.11 -18.92
CA THR A 101 0.26 -8.64 -19.08
C THR A 101 1.66 -8.18 -19.49
N ALA A 102 1.76 -7.26 -20.44
CA ALA A 102 3.05 -6.68 -20.84
C ALA A 102 3.73 -6.01 -19.64
N ILE A 103 5.07 -6.13 -19.55
CA ILE A 103 5.85 -5.46 -18.53
C ILE A 103 5.77 -3.95 -18.77
N PRO A 104 5.30 -3.15 -17.80
CA PRO A 104 5.17 -1.69 -17.97
C PRO A 104 6.53 -0.98 -18.10
N GLU A 105 6.54 0.13 -18.85
CA GLU A 105 7.73 0.96 -19.00
C GLU A 105 7.95 1.92 -17.80
N HIS A 106 6.92 2.16 -16.99
CA HIS A 106 6.99 3.02 -15.82
C HIS A 106 6.48 2.33 -14.55
N GLY A 107 6.83 2.87 -13.39
CA GLY A 107 6.48 2.30 -12.08
C GLY A 107 5.32 2.99 -11.34
N CYS A 108 4.53 3.83 -12.02
CA CYS A 108 3.39 4.52 -11.42
C CYS A 108 2.17 3.61 -11.40
N LEU A 109 1.67 3.27 -10.20
CA LEU A 109 0.56 2.33 -9.98
C LEU A 109 -0.79 3.04 -9.73
N GLU A 110 -0.93 4.31 -10.04
CA GLU A 110 -2.18 5.07 -9.86
C GLU A 110 -3.36 4.43 -10.60
N ALA A 111 -3.13 3.85 -11.78
CA ALA A 111 -4.17 3.16 -12.54
C ALA A 111 -4.74 1.93 -11.80
N TRP A 112 -3.97 1.30 -10.90
CA TRP A 112 -4.49 0.26 -10.01
C TRP A 112 -5.31 0.87 -8.87
N ALA A 113 -4.80 1.96 -8.26
CA ALA A 113 -5.46 2.64 -7.14
C ALA A 113 -6.86 3.14 -7.53
N THR A 114 -7.00 3.78 -8.70
CA THR A 114 -8.29 4.29 -9.20
C THR A 114 -9.32 3.18 -9.51
N GLN A 115 -8.87 1.93 -9.65
CA GLN A 115 -9.75 0.78 -9.79
C GLN A 115 -10.18 0.15 -8.46
N GLY A 116 -9.72 0.67 -7.32
CA GLY A 116 -10.05 0.17 -5.98
C GLY A 116 -8.96 -0.72 -5.35
N VAL A 117 -7.71 -0.60 -5.80
CA VAL A 117 -6.56 -1.23 -5.15
C VAL A 117 -5.96 -0.21 -4.16
N LEU A 118 -6.23 -0.36 -2.87
CA LEU A 118 -5.61 0.45 -1.83
C LEU A 118 -4.14 0.01 -1.65
N LEU A 119 -3.21 0.79 -2.17
CA LEU A 119 -1.77 0.58 -2.08
C LEU A 119 -1.24 1.26 -0.80
N LEU A 120 -1.38 0.58 0.35
CA LEU A 120 -1.16 1.15 1.68
C LEU A 120 0.17 0.70 2.29
N ASN A 121 1.06 1.64 2.61
CA ASN A 121 2.18 1.37 3.49
C ASN A 121 1.74 1.38 4.96
N THR A 122 2.39 0.61 5.84
CA THR A 122 2.12 0.66 7.29
C THR A 122 2.71 1.89 7.95
N THR A 123 3.79 2.43 7.41
CA THR A 123 4.42 3.71 7.79
C THR A 123 4.36 4.62 6.57
N LEU A 124 3.74 5.82 6.69
CA LEU A 124 3.42 6.64 5.52
C LEU A 124 4.51 7.66 5.16
N THR A 125 5.54 7.79 5.97
CA THR A 125 6.66 8.72 5.71
C THR A 125 8.00 8.08 6.07
N VAL A 126 9.09 8.62 5.48
CA VAL A 126 10.45 8.12 5.71
C VAL A 126 11.47 9.25 5.48
N ARG A 127 12.62 9.24 6.18
CA ARG A 127 13.75 10.11 5.86
C ARG A 127 14.46 9.65 4.59
N GLU A 128 14.98 10.61 3.84
CA GLU A 128 15.88 10.33 2.71
C GLU A 128 17.01 9.38 3.12
N GLY A 129 17.21 8.32 2.33
CA GLY A 129 18.27 7.34 2.53
C GLY A 129 18.14 6.41 3.73
N GLN A 130 17.07 6.54 4.57
CA GLN A 130 16.97 5.83 5.85
C GLN A 130 15.67 5.03 5.96
N ALA A 131 15.63 3.83 5.36
CA ALA A 131 14.49 2.93 5.46
C ALA A 131 14.10 2.67 6.93
N GLY A 132 12.79 2.66 7.22
CA GLY A 132 12.24 2.41 8.55
C GLY A 132 12.44 3.54 9.57
N SER A 133 12.99 4.70 9.18
CA SER A 133 13.30 5.80 10.10
C SER A 133 12.09 6.37 10.86
N HIS A 134 10.88 6.22 10.34
CA HIS A 134 9.64 6.68 10.99
C HIS A 134 8.78 5.54 11.56
N ALA A 135 9.32 4.32 11.62
CA ALA A 135 8.63 3.20 12.24
C ALA A 135 8.48 3.40 13.76
N GLY A 136 7.31 3.03 14.32
CA GLY A 136 7.04 3.13 15.76
C GLY A 136 6.66 4.53 16.25
N HIS A 137 6.50 5.52 15.37
CA HIS A 137 6.11 6.88 15.73
C HIS A 137 4.61 7.19 15.57
N GLY A 138 3.76 6.14 15.40
CA GLY A 138 2.30 6.28 15.36
C GLY A 138 1.64 5.97 14.03
N TRP A 139 2.39 5.92 12.91
CA TRP A 139 1.82 5.57 11.61
C TRP A 139 1.15 4.20 11.62
N GLU A 140 1.77 3.21 12.27
CA GLU A 140 1.25 1.84 12.32
C GLU A 140 -0.11 1.78 13.02
N GLN A 141 -0.35 2.60 14.05
CA GLN A 141 -1.66 2.69 14.74
C GLN A 141 -2.72 3.22 13.79
N PHE A 142 -2.42 4.30 13.06
CA PHE A 142 -3.32 4.90 12.08
C PHE A 142 -3.66 3.94 10.94
N THR A 143 -2.66 3.29 10.35
CA THR A 143 -2.88 2.36 9.23
C THR A 143 -3.50 1.04 9.69
N ASP A 144 -3.27 0.62 10.93
CA ASP A 144 -3.94 -0.54 11.54
C ASP A 144 -5.45 -0.29 11.74
N ALA A 145 -5.86 0.94 12.10
CA ALA A 145 -7.27 1.32 12.13
C ALA A 145 -7.95 1.18 10.75
N ILE A 146 -7.26 1.61 9.68
CA ILE A 146 -7.74 1.44 8.29
C ILE A 146 -7.90 -0.05 7.95
N ILE A 147 -6.86 -0.86 8.20
CA ILE A 147 -6.88 -2.30 7.90
C ILE A 147 -7.97 -3.01 8.73
N HIS A 148 -8.11 -2.64 10.00
CA HIS A 148 -9.15 -3.20 10.88
C HIS A 148 -10.56 -2.87 10.39
N TYR A 149 -10.84 -1.62 10.03
CA TYR A 149 -12.12 -1.22 9.45
C TYR A 149 -12.45 -2.04 8.20
N LEU A 150 -11.53 -2.07 7.22
CA LEU A 150 -11.72 -2.82 5.98
C LEU A 150 -11.82 -4.34 6.23
N GLY A 151 -11.11 -4.83 7.23
CA GLY A 151 -11.13 -6.25 7.63
C GLY A 151 -12.31 -6.65 8.50
N SER A 152 -13.17 -5.70 8.91
CA SER A 152 -14.34 -5.96 9.75
C SER A 152 -15.68 -5.72 9.05
N ARG A 153 -15.65 -5.13 7.82
CA ARG A 153 -16.86 -4.80 7.07
C ARG A 153 -17.44 -6.02 6.34
N ASP A 154 -18.72 -5.96 5.98
CA ASP A 154 -19.40 -7.05 5.25
C ASP A 154 -18.96 -7.16 3.79
N MET A 155 -18.62 -6.03 3.14
CA MET A 155 -18.18 -6.03 1.75
C MET A 155 -16.85 -6.79 1.62
N HIS A 156 -16.85 -7.85 0.78
CA HIS A 156 -15.67 -8.67 0.56
C HIS A 156 -14.48 -7.83 0.06
N THR A 157 -13.33 -8.08 0.63
CA THR A 157 -12.05 -7.43 0.30
C THR A 157 -10.96 -8.47 0.14
N VAL A 158 -10.08 -8.30 -0.81
CA VAL A 158 -8.89 -9.14 -0.97
C VAL A 158 -7.71 -8.44 -0.30
N PHE A 159 -7.11 -9.06 0.71
CA PHE A 159 -5.90 -8.55 1.38
C PHE A 159 -4.68 -9.27 0.86
N VAL A 160 -3.70 -8.53 0.39
CA VAL A 160 -2.43 -9.03 -0.16
C VAL A 160 -1.32 -8.70 0.83
N LEU A 161 -0.73 -9.74 1.42
CA LEU A 161 0.23 -9.65 2.50
C LEU A 161 1.58 -10.25 2.07
N TRP A 162 2.40 -9.44 1.41
CA TRP A 162 3.71 -9.86 0.93
C TRP A 162 4.80 -9.68 2.00
N GLY A 163 5.37 -10.79 2.44
CA GLY A 163 6.43 -10.84 3.44
C GLY A 163 5.93 -10.80 4.89
N ALA A 164 6.83 -11.14 5.83
CA ALA A 164 6.49 -11.28 7.25
C ALA A 164 5.96 -9.98 7.88
N HIS A 165 6.42 -8.81 7.41
CA HIS A 165 5.95 -7.52 7.94
C HIS A 165 4.46 -7.33 7.66
N ALA A 166 4.02 -7.47 6.40
CA ALA A 166 2.61 -7.36 6.02
C ALA A 166 1.77 -8.47 6.68
N GLN A 167 2.27 -9.70 6.76
CA GLN A 167 1.56 -10.84 7.35
C GLN A 167 1.25 -10.64 8.83
N ARG A 168 2.02 -9.81 9.58
CA ARG A 168 1.67 -9.44 10.97
C ARG A 168 0.34 -8.70 11.09
N LYS A 169 -0.19 -8.14 9.98
CA LYS A 169 -1.48 -7.47 9.96
C LYS A 169 -2.68 -8.44 9.81
N ARG A 170 -2.42 -9.73 9.56
CA ARG A 170 -3.44 -10.76 9.45
C ARG A 170 -4.47 -10.78 10.60
N PRO A 171 -4.09 -10.60 11.89
CA PRO A 171 -5.04 -10.58 13.00
C PRO A 171 -6.08 -9.44 12.95
N LEU A 172 -5.84 -8.37 12.19
CA LEU A 172 -6.78 -7.26 12.01
C LEU A 172 -7.91 -7.59 11.05
N ILE A 173 -7.78 -8.64 10.25
CA ILE A 173 -8.74 -9.05 9.22
C ILE A 173 -9.69 -10.08 9.86
N LYS A 174 -10.88 -9.66 10.27
CA LYS A 174 -11.85 -10.47 11.06
C LYS A 174 -12.98 -11.06 10.23
N GLY A 175 -13.35 -10.41 9.12
CA GLY A 175 -14.50 -10.79 8.30
C GLY A 175 -14.22 -11.94 7.32
N ARG A 176 -15.21 -12.20 6.44
CA ARG A 176 -15.11 -13.18 5.36
C ARG A 176 -14.40 -12.58 4.15
N HIS A 177 -13.09 -12.36 4.28
CA HIS A 177 -12.23 -11.77 3.27
C HIS A 177 -11.27 -12.82 2.70
N THR A 178 -10.78 -12.59 1.49
CA THR A 178 -9.69 -13.39 0.93
C THR A 178 -8.35 -12.81 1.37
N VAL A 179 -7.44 -13.64 1.84
CA VAL A 179 -6.07 -13.23 2.15
C VAL A 179 -5.08 -14.02 1.30
N ILE A 180 -4.33 -13.30 0.49
CA ILE A 180 -3.26 -13.84 -0.36
C ILE A 180 -1.93 -13.46 0.29
N ALA A 181 -1.18 -14.46 0.73
CA ALA A 181 0.09 -14.26 1.42
C ALA A 181 1.22 -14.99 0.69
N SER A 182 2.36 -14.34 0.54
CA SER A 182 3.57 -14.90 -0.04
C SER A 182 4.83 -14.28 0.58
N ALA A 183 6.02 -14.68 0.11
CA ALA A 183 7.25 -13.97 0.42
C ALA A 183 7.20 -12.52 -0.10
N HIS A 184 8.08 -11.65 0.38
CA HIS A 184 8.18 -10.26 -0.08
C HIS A 184 8.82 -10.20 -1.48
N PRO A 185 8.41 -9.28 -2.38
CA PRO A 185 8.96 -9.14 -3.73
C PRO A 185 10.40 -8.61 -3.79
N SER A 186 11.04 -8.29 -2.67
CA SER A 186 12.43 -7.83 -2.67
C SER A 186 13.39 -8.90 -3.22
N PRO A 187 14.53 -8.52 -3.83
CA PRO A 187 15.52 -9.48 -4.34
C PRO A 187 15.97 -10.51 -3.30
N LEU A 188 15.95 -10.14 -2.01
CA LEU A 188 16.37 -11.03 -0.92
C LEU A 188 15.41 -12.22 -0.68
N SER A 189 14.17 -12.11 -1.13
CA SER A 189 13.10 -13.08 -0.81
C SER A 189 12.19 -13.45 -1.98
N ALA A 190 12.23 -12.74 -3.09
CA ALA A 190 11.32 -12.97 -4.22
C ALA A 190 11.32 -14.44 -4.69
N TYR A 191 12.49 -15.07 -4.81
CA TYR A 191 12.64 -16.46 -5.21
C TYR A 191 12.34 -17.49 -4.10
N ARG A 192 11.94 -17.02 -2.91
CA ARG A 192 11.55 -17.86 -1.77
C ARG A 192 10.03 -17.97 -1.62
N GLY A 193 9.27 -17.78 -2.73
CA GLY A 193 7.83 -17.97 -2.75
C GLY A 193 7.00 -16.73 -3.12
N PHE A 194 7.61 -15.65 -3.65
CA PHE A 194 6.88 -14.58 -4.32
C PHE A 194 6.74 -14.88 -5.81
N ILE A 195 7.86 -15.14 -6.50
CA ILE A 195 7.86 -15.59 -7.91
C ILE A 195 7.16 -16.95 -8.01
N GLY A 196 6.15 -17.02 -8.87
CA GLY A 196 5.28 -18.19 -9.03
C GLY A 196 4.10 -18.26 -8.06
N SER A 197 3.91 -17.26 -7.18
CA SER A 197 2.77 -17.22 -6.25
C SER A 197 1.46 -16.82 -6.91
N ARG A 198 1.49 -16.27 -8.13
CA ARG A 198 0.35 -15.91 -8.97
C ARG A 198 -0.71 -15.04 -8.27
N PRO A 199 -0.33 -13.95 -7.59
CA PRO A 199 -1.26 -13.17 -6.78
C PRO A 199 -2.32 -12.43 -7.62
N PHE A 200 -1.99 -11.98 -8.82
CA PHE A 200 -2.86 -11.14 -9.64
C PHE A 200 -4.07 -11.90 -10.19
N SER A 201 -3.86 -13.12 -10.69
CA SER A 201 -4.95 -14.00 -11.13
C SER A 201 -5.79 -14.48 -9.94
N GLN A 202 -5.19 -14.75 -8.77
CA GLN A 202 -5.90 -15.12 -7.55
C GLN A 202 -6.79 -13.96 -7.05
N ILE A 203 -6.29 -12.70 -7.08
CA ILE A 203 -7.09 -11.53 -6.75
C ILE A 203 -8.33 -11.47 -7.64
N ASN A 204 -8.14 -11.52 -8.96
CA ASN A 204 -9.25 -11.42 -9.91
C ASN A 204 -10.23 -12.58 -9.79
N SER A 205 -9.75 -13.80 -9.51
CA SER A 205 -10.60 -14.96 -9.22
C SER A 205 -11.45 -14.75 -7.96
N ALA A 206 -10.84 -14.21 -6.89
CA ALA A 206 -11.55 -13.92 -5.64
C ALA A 206 -12.60 -12.81 -5.81
N LEU A 207 -12.27 -11.74 -6.53
CA LEU A 207 -13.23 -10.67 -6.85
C LEU A 207 -14.42 -11.20 -7.65
N SER A 208 -14.16 -11.97 -8.72
CA SER A 208 -15.21 -12.57 -9.55
C SER A 208 -16.11 -13.53 -8.75
N ALA A 209 -15.55 -14.33 -7.85
CA ALA A 209 -16.30 -15.26 -7.01
C ALA A 209 -17.28 -14.53 -6.07
N HIS A 210 -17.05 -13.25 -5.79
CA HIS A 210 -17.90 -12.39 -4.96
C HIS A 210 -18.69 -11.35 -5.77
N GLY A 211 -18.80 -11.52 -7.10
CA GLY A 211 -19.56 -10.63 -7.97
C GLY A 211 -18.99 -9.23 -8.12
N GLN A 212 -17.70 -9.05 -7.80
CA GLN A 212 -17.02 -7.75 -7.91
C GLN A 212 -16.28 -7.64 -9.25
N PRO A 213 -16.17 -6.42 -9.82
CA PRO A 213 -15.36 -6.17 -11.02
C PRO A 213 -13.88 -6.51 -10.75
N THR A 214 -13.28 -7.21 -11.70
CA THR A 214 -11.83 -7.53 -11.68
C THR A 214 -10.98 -6.28 -11.89
N ILE A 215 -9.71 -6.38 -11.54
CA ILE A 215 -8.71 -5.35 -11.78
C ILE A 215 -8.06 -5.58 -13.15
N ASP A 216 -8.00 -4.55 -13.97
CA ASP A 216 -7.13 -4.50 -15.14
C ASP A 216 -5.72 -4.10 -14.66
N TRP A 217 -4.81 -5.05 -14.72
CA TRP A 217 -3.45 -4.86 -14.24
C TRP A 217 -2.52 -4.14 -15.24
N ARG A 218 -3.01 -3.84 -16.45
CA ARG A 218 -2.23 -3.07 -17.44
C ARG A 218 -2.01 -1.66 -16.94
N LEU A 219 -0.81 -1.14 -17.17
CA LEU A 219 -0.49 0.27 -17.00
C LEU A 219 -0.32 0.91 -18.37
N ASP A 220 -0.73 2.18 -18.49
CA ASP A 220 -0.56 2.95 -19.72
C ASP A 220 0.94 3.06 -20.09
N SER A 221 1.21 3.22 -21.37
CA SER A 221 2.57 3.46 -21.91
C SER A 221 3.05 4.86 -21.56
#